data_2eac92aadc1bd96b1107a1ac6ab9fa72
#
_entry.id   2eac92aadc1bd96b1107a1ac6ab9fa72
#
_cell.length_a   1.000
_cell.length_b   1.000
_cell.length_c   1.000
_cell.angle_alpha   90.00
_cell.angle_beta   90.00
_cell.angle_gamma   90.00
#
_symmetry.space_group_name_H-M   'P 1'
#
loop_
_entity.id
_entity.type
_entity.pdbx_description
1 polymer ?
#
loop_
_entity_poly.entity_id
_entity_poly.type
_entity_poly.pdbx_seq_one_letter_code
_entity_poly.pdbx_strand_id
1 'polypeptide(L)'
;MNKGIIYLIQPAELVGTNRYKIGMSNNPDLERCKKGYKKGSRYLCIMECIKPHDLENKIKEIFNNKFKLIAGNEYFEGDDQVMLKLFLEIIKQHNNTNNDNI
;
A
#
# COMPACT_ATOMS: atom_id res chain seq x y z
N MET A 1 13.97 14.81 4.90
CA MET A 1 13.67 13.42 4.61
C MET A 1 12.38 13.34 3.81
N ASN A 2 12.36 12.54 2.77
CA ASN A 2 11.19 12.41 1.90
C ASN A 2 10.10 11.58 2.61
N LYS A 3 9.04 12.25 3.05
CA LYS A 3 7.89 11.61 3.69
C LYS A 3 6.70 11.60 2.74
N GLY A 4 5.89 10.58 2.87
CA GLY A 4 4.67 10.44 2.12
C GLY A 4 3.75 9.44 2.78
N ILE A 5 2.89 8.84 1.98
CA ILE A 5 1.90 7.89 2.44
C ILE A 5 1.97 6.63 1.60
N ILE A 6 1.83 5.49 2.25
CA ILE A 6 1.65 4.19 1.60
C ILE A 6 0.31 3.62 2.03
N TYR A 7 -0.40 2.97 1.11
CA TYR A 7 -1.70 2.40 1.44
C TYR A 7 -2.00 1.12 0.67
N LEU A 8 -2.83 0.29 1.30
CA LEU A 8 -3.45 -0.89 0.72
C LEU A 8 -4.95 -0.66 0.79
N ILE A 9 -5.60 -0.54 -0.35
CA ILE A 9 -6.99 -0.09 -0.46
C ILE A 9 -7.80 -1.04 -1.33
N GLN A 10 -9.07 -1.18 -0.98
CA GLN A 10 -10.07 -1.74 -1.88
C GLN A 10 -10.92 -0.60 -2.41
N PRO A 11 -10.73 -0.18 -3.68
CA PRO A 11 -11.57 0.86 -4.27
C PRO A 11 -13.04 0.49 -4.22
N ALA A 12 -13.92 1.50 -4.20
CA ALA A 12 -15.36 1.30 -4.04
C ALA A 12 -15.93 0.28 -5.03
N GLU A 13 -15.46 0.32 -6.28
CA GLU A 13 -15.92 -0.57 -7.34
C GLU A 13 -15.47 -2.02 -7.18
N LEU A 14 -14.52 -2.29 -6.28
CA LEU A 14 -14.00 -3.62 -6.01
C LEU A 14 -14.46 -4.19 -4.67
N VAL A 15 -15.24 -3.43 -3.89
CA VAL A 15 -15.78 -3.90 -2.61
C VAL A 15 -16.68 -5.13 -2.87
N GLY A 16 -16.48 -6.17 -2.06
CA GLY A 16 -17.16 -7.46 -2.26
C GLY A 16 -16.34 -8.46 -3.07
N THR A 17 -15.20 -8.04 -3.63
CA THR A 17 -14.24 -8.93 -4.29
C THR A 17 -13.03 -9.15 -3.38
N ASN A 18 -12.08 -9.97 -3.84
CA ASN A 18 -10.78 -10.14 -3.17
C ASN A 18 -9.67 -9.40 -3.90
N ARG A 19 -9.99 -8.26 -4.51
CA ARG A 19 -9.05 -7.45 -5.28
C ARG A 19 -8.74 -6.14 -4.58
N TYR A 20 -7.47 -5.80 -4.53
CA TYR A 20 -6.94 -4.67 -3.75
C TYR A 20 -5.86 -3.93 -4.54
N LYS A 21 -5.67 -2.67 -4.19
CA LYS A 21 -4.70 -1.80 -4.84
C LYS A 21 -3.65 -1.33 -3.84
N ILE A 22 -2.39 -1.32 -4.27
CA ILE A 22 -1.29 -0.67 -3.56
C ILE A 22 -1.10 0.70 -4.17
N GLY A 23 -0.97 1.73 -3.34
CA GLY A 23 -0.71 3.07 -3.81
C GLY A 23 0.12 3.88 -2.83
N MET A 24 0.56 5.04 -3.29
CA MET A 24 1.37 5.94 -2.49
C MET A 24 1.06 7.39 -2.82
N SER A 25 1.45 8.28 -1.93
CA SER A 25 1.45 9.72 -2.16
C SER A 25 2.77 10.30 -1.66
N ASN A 26 3.32 11.23 -2.42
CA ASN A 26 4.52 11.97 -2.00
C ASN A 26 4.19 13.07 -0.98
N ASN A 27 2.91 13.33 -0.74
CA ASN A 27 2.44 14.29 0.24
C ASN A 27 1.95 13.54 1.48
N PRO A 28 2.44 13.85 2.69
CA PRO A 28 2.04 13.14 3.91
C PRO A 28 0.66 13.54 4.46
N ASP A 29 -0.11 14.32 3.73
CA ASP A 29 -1.46 14.73 4.12
C ASP A 29 -2.46 13.58 3.88
N LEU A 30 -2.88 12.92 4.96
CA LEU A 30 -3.82 11.80 4.91
C LEU A 30 -5.18 12.21 4.33
N GLU A 31 -5.67 13.36 4.70
CA GLU A 31 -6.98 13.82 4.24
C GLU A 31 -6.99 14.06 2.73
N ARG A 32 -5.93 14.66 2.22
CA ARG A 32 -5.76 14.88 0.77
C ARG A 32 -5.67 13.56 0.02
N CYS A 33 -4.94 12.60 0.56
CA CYS A 33 -4.79 11.27 -0.02
C CYS A 33 -6.14 10.56 -0.12
N LYS A 34 -6.94 10.60 0.94
CA LYS A 34 -8.26 9.97 0.99
C LYS A 34 -9.24 10.57 -0.01
N LYS A 35 -9.14 11.87 -0.28
CA LYS A 35 -10.02 12.55 -1.24
C LYS A 35 -9.84 12.04 -2.68
N GLY A 36 -8.75 11.37 -2.98
CA GLY A 36 -8.50 10.79 -4.29
C GLY A 36 -9.35 9.56 -4.61
N TYR A 37 -10.07 9.03 -3.65
CA TYR A 37 -10.88 7.82 -3.82
C TYR A 37 -12.35 8.08 -3.54
N LYS A 38 -13.21 7.36 -4.27
CA LYS A 38 -14.65 7.46 -4.11
C LYS A 38 -15.08 7.03 -2.71
N LYS A 39 -16.17 7.64 -2.23
CA LYS A 39 -16.84 7.22 -1.01
C LYS A 39 -17.21 5.73 -1.12
N GLY A 40 -16.99 4.98 -0.05
CA GLY A 40 -17.22 3.55 -0.02
C GLY A 40 -15.96 2.72 -0.24
N SER A 41 -14.84 3.35 -0.61
CA SER A 41 -13.55 2.66 -0.68
C SER A 41 -13.12 2.24 0.73
N ARG A 42 -12.43 1.09 0.81
CA ARG A 42 -12.04 0.47 2.06
C ARG A 42 -10.52 0.44 2.18
N TYR A 43 -9.96 1.15 3.15
CA TYR A 43 -8.53 1.05 3.45
C TYR A 43 -8.27 -0.10 4.41
N LEU A 44 -7.43 -1.07 3.99
CA LEU A 44 -6.91 -2.07 4.89
C LEU A 44 -5.80 -1.48 5.75
N CYS A 45 -5.00 -0.61 5.14
CA CYS A 45 -3.95 0.12 5.82
C CYS A 45 -3.67 1.41 5.06
N ILE A 46 -3.47 2.49 5.79
CA ILE A 46 -2.99 3.76 5.25
C ILE A 46 -2.11 4.40 6.32
N MET A 47 -0.87 4.73 5.99
CA MET A 47 0.03 5.27 6.99
C MET A 47 1.13 6.12 6.37
N GLU A 48 1.65 7.04 7.18
CA GLU A 48 2.80 7.85 6.82
C GLU A 48 4.05 6.98 6.76
N CYS A 49 4.91 7.25 5.80
CA CYS A 49 6.16 6.52 5.64
C CYS A 49 7.26 7.43 5.10
N ILE A 50 8.49 6.96 5.21
CA ILE A 50 9.64 7.59 4.57
C ILE A 50 9.88 6.92 3.23
N LYS A 51 10.39 7.67 2.24
CA LYS A 51 10.70 7.16 0.91
C LYS A 51 9.54 6.34 0.31
N PRO A 52 8.36 6.94 0.17
CA PRO A 52 7.16 6.19 -0.25
C PRO A 52 7.31 5.49 -1.59
N HIS A 53 8.02 6.08 -2.54
CA HIS A 53 8.23 5.49 -3.85
C HIS A 53 9.04 4.20 -3.77
N ASP A 54 10.12 4.19 -2.99
CA ASP A 54 10.94 3.00 -2.78
C ASP A 54 10.14 1.90 -2.07
N LEU A 55 9.36 2.29 -1.06
CA LEU A 55 8.51 1.36 -0.32
C LEU A 55 7.45 0.75 -1.22
N GLU A 56 6.78 1.56 -2.04
CA GLU A 56 5.77 1.07 -2.98
C GLU A 56 6.37 0.03 -3.93
N ASN A 57 7.55 0.31 -4.48
CA ASN A 57 8.21 -0.63 -5.39
C ASN A 57 8.55 -1.96 -4.72
N LYS A 58 9.02 -1.93 -3.48
CA LYS A 58 9.30 -3.14 -2.69
C LYS A 58 8.05 -3.97 -2.47
N ILE A 59 6.96 -3.31 -2.09
CA ILE A 59 5.67 -3.99 -1.84
C ILE A 59 5.16 -4.63 -3.12
N LYS A 60 5.16 -3.90 -4.23
CA LYS A 60 4.68 -4.40 -5.52
C LYS A 60 5.48 -5.61 -5.99
N GLU A 61 6.79 -5.59 -5.84
CA GLU A 61 7.65 -6.71 -6.21
C GLU A 61 7.32 -7.97 -5.41
N ILE A 62 7.20 -7.83 -4.09
CA ILE A 62 6.90 -8.96 -3.21
C ILE A 62 5.48 -9.46 -3.46
N PHE A 63 4.51 -8.57 -3.61
CA PHE A 63 3.12 -8.94 -3.89
C PHE A 63 2.98 -9.65 -5.23
N ASN A 64 3.75 -9.23 -6.24
CA ASN A 64 3.73 -9.89 -7.54
C ASN A 64 4.18 -11.35 -7.48
N ASN A 65 5.00 -11.70 -6.49
CA ASN A 65 5.45 -13.07 -6.27
C ASN A 65 4.51 -13.91 -5.42
N LYS A 66 3.63 -13.25 -4.65
CA LYS A 66 2.76 -13.93 -3.67
C LYS A 66 1.28 -13.95 -4.05
N PHE A 67 0.83 -12.97 -4.84
CA PHE A 67 -0.57 -12.81 -5.20
C PHE A 67 -0.71 -12.70 -6.72
N LYS A 68 -1.95 -12.86 -7.19
CA LYS A 68 -2.24 -12.73 -8.62
C LYS A 68 -2.31 -11.25 -9.00
N LEU A 69 -1.49 -10.83 -9.95
CA LEU A 69 -1.56 -9.49 -10.53
C LEU A 69 -2.76 -9.42 -11.48
N ILE A 70 -3.65 -8.45 -11.25
CA ILE A 70 -4.90 -8.33 -12.02
C ILE A 70 -4.77 -7.27 -13.11
N ALA A 71 -4.23 -6.09 -12.77
CA ALA A 71 -4.14 -4.98 -13.70
C ALA A 71 -2.96 -4.07 -13.35
N GLY A 72 -2.29 -3.56 -14.37
CA GLY A 72 -1.12 -2.72 -14.20
C GLY A 72 -0.06 -3.43 -13.37
N ASN A 73 0.54 -2.73 -12.43
CA ASN A 73 1.49 -3.29 -11.47
C ASN A 73 1.06 -3.05 -10.02
N GLU A 74 -0.20 -2.69 -9.80
CA GLU A 74 -0.66 -2.22 -8.50
C GLU A 74 -1.95 -2.88 -7.99
N TYR A 75 -2.67 -3.64 -8.84
CA TYR A 75 -3.91 -4.34 -8.45
C TYR A 75 -3.65 -5.83 -8.29
N PHE A 76 -3.95 -6.36 -7.10
CA PHE A 76 -3.67 -7.76 -6.74
C PHE A 76 -4.91 -8.46 -6.19
N GLU A 77 -5.01 -9.76 -6.46
CA GLU A 77 -6.07 -10.62 -5.97
C GLU A 77 -5.53 -11.62 -4.96
N GLY A 78 -6.20 -11.72 -3.82
CA GLY A 78 -5.83 -12.66 -2.77
C GLY A 78 -6.57 -12.40 -1.47
N ASP A 79 -6.21 -13.15 -0.43
CA ASP A 79 -6.79 -13.01 0.90
C ASP A 79 -6.35 -11.70 1.56
N ASP A 80 -7.32 -10.91 2.02
CA ASP A 80 -7.05 -9.60 2.61
C ASP A 80 -6.21 -9.65 3.89
N GLN A 81 -6.42 -10.67 4.72
CA GLN A 81 -5.65 -10.81 5.98
C GLN A 81 -4.20 -11.17 5.69
N VAL A 82 -3.97 -12.03 4.72
CA VAL A 82 -2.61 -12.40 4.30
C VAL A 82 -1.91 -11.19 3.67
N MET A 83 -2.62 -10.44 2.82
CA MET A 83 -2.09 -9.21 2.21
C MET A 83 -1.71 -8.19 3.27
N LEU A 84 -2.60 -7.94 4.23
CA LEU A 84 -2.36 -6.95 5.27
C LEU A 84 -1.15 -7.31 6.13
N LYS A 85 -1.06 -8.57 6.53
CA LYS A 85 0.08 -9.05 7.32
C LYS A 85 1.39 -8.85 6.59
N LEU A 86 1.45 -9.24 5.33
CA LEU A 86 2.66 -9.09 4.51
C LEU A 86 2.99 -7.62 4.30
N PHE A 87 1.99 -6.80 4.01
CA PHE A 87 2.13 -5.35 3.82
C PHE A 87 2.80 -4.70 5.05
N LEU A 88 2.30 -5.02 6.24
CA LEU A 88 2.84 -4.48 7.49
C LEU A 88 4.27 -4.96 7.76
N GLU A 89 4.57 -6.22 7.46
CA GLU A 89 5.92 -6.76 7.59
C GLU A 89 6.92 -6.05 6.69
N ILE A 90 6.54 -5.76 5.46
CA ILE A 90 7.40 -5.04 4.50
C ILE A 90 7.66 -3.62 4.99
N ILE A 91 6.64 -2.93 5.49
CA ILE A 91 6.78 -1.58 6.04
C ILE A 91 7.72 -1.59 7.22
N LYS A 92 7.58 -2.55 8.12
CA LYS A 92 8.44 -2.68 9.30
C LYS A 92 9.91 -2.84 8.89
N GLN A 93 10.20 -3.71 7.93
CA GLN A 93 11.56 -3.93 7.44
C GLN A 93 12.11 -2.68 6.75
N HIS A 94 11.29 -2.00 5.97
CA HIS A 94 11.67 -0.75 5.31
C HIS A 94 12.05 0.32 6.33
N ASN A 95 11.26 0.50 7.37
CA ASN A 95 11.52 1.46 8.43
C ASN A 95 12.81 1.12 9.20
N ASN A 96 13.00 -0.14 9.54
CA ASN A 96 14.20 -0.59 10.24
C ASN A 96 15.45 -0.34 9.41
N THR A 97 15.43 -0.69 8.13
CA THR A 97 16.56 -0.49 7.22
C THR A 97 16.91 0.99 7.08
N ASN A 98 15.91 1.86 6.98
CA ASN A 98 16.13 3.30 6.81
C ASN A 98 16.50 4.00 8.13
N ASN A 99 16.15 3.43 9.28
CA ASN A 99 16.51 3.97 10.59
C ASN A 99 17.93 3.58 11.02
N ASP A 100 18.49 2.52 10.47
CA ASP A 100 19.84 2.04 10.81
C ASP A 100 20.93 3.03 10.43
N ASN A 101 20.62 4.05 9.64
CA ASN A 101 21.56 5.06 9.19
C ASN A 101 21.50 6.36 10.00
N ILE A 102 20.78 6.34 11.10
CA ILE A 102 20.64 7.52 11.97
C ILE A 102 21.75 7.55 13.01
#